data_a59306d1878c8642bd9ab0f1fba617c6
#
_entry.id   a59306d1878c8642bd9ab0f1fba617c6
#
_cell.length_a   1.000
_cell.length_b   1.000
_cell.length_c   1.000
_cell.angle_alpha   90.00
_cell.angle_beta   90.00
_cell.angle_gamma   90.00
#
_symmetry.space_group_name_H-M   'P 1'
#
loop_
_entity.id
_entity.type
_entity.pdbx_description
1 polymer ?
#
loop_
_entity_poly.entity_id
_entity_poly.type
_entity_poly.pdbx_seq_one_letter_code
_entity_poly.pdbx_strand_id
1 'polypeptide(L)'
;MVRTFVDVLKGKNITKKKQIFNSASKLLNNFYEEIKGSIDEGSEGSMSIQYDNLSSGQLSRLIFLSKFYWCVSGKSNSEKQTPKNSIQTLLIDEGDLYYHPDWQREFLFILLFLIDLQDEGKFQIILTTNSPFIISDVLSKDIVYLPQIENQSPSFGQNIHVLLSEEFFMNYTIGEFSLKNIEFIIDNLYELLKESSIKENPHILSTIIRKIKSEYCLPEDNTVGEVFGYLNKLINQIGEKIYRNQLLNMLEKCKELYLVSTNEKENINRMILENKEKLIELETKLRDLERDGHDYDTNEKIFE
;
A
#
# COMPACT_ATOMS: atom_id res chain seq x y z
N MET A 1 4.26 31.94 5.95
CA MET A 1 4.87 30.61 6.08
C MET A 1 4.76 29.79 4.80
N VAL A 2 3.66 29.80 4.06
CA VAL A 2 3.53 29.16 2.74
C VAL A 2 4.58 29.69 1.74
N ARG A 3 4.91 30.97 1.75
CA ARG A 3 5.97 31.55 0.91
C ARG A 3 7.35 30.92 1.11
N THR A 4 7.73 30.61 2.35
CA THR A 4 9.05 30.02 2.66
C THR A 4 9.19 28.61 2.09
N PHE A 5 8.09 27.85 2.07
CA PHE A 5 8.07 26.48 1.52
C PHE A 5 8.09 26.49 -0.02
N VAL A 6 7.37 27.42 -0.64
CA VAL A 6 7.36 27.60 -2.10
C VAL A 6 8.72 28.09 -2.60
N ASP A 7 9.41 28.92 -1.82
CA ASP A 7 10.76 29.41 -2.18
C ASP A 7 11.82 28.31 -2.18
N VAL A 8 11.67 27.27 -1.36
CA VAL A 8 12.54 26.08 -1.36
C VAL A 8 12.27 25.19 -2.59
N LEU A 9 11.06 25.20 -3.12
CA LEU A 9 10.68 24.39 -4.30
C LEU A 9 11.08 25.03 -5.63
N LYS A 10 11.62 26.24 -5.66
CA LYS A 10 12.02 27.00 -6.88
C LYS A 10 13.31 26.50 -7.58
N GLY A 11 13.55 25.19 -7.58
CA GLY A 11 14.65 24.60 -8.37
C GLY A 11 14.43 24.69 -9.90
N LYS A 12 15.52 24.66 -10.67
CA LYS A 12 15.54 24.82 -12.16
C LYS A 12 14.53 23.98 -12.96
N ASN A 13 14.09 22.85 -12.42
CA ASN A 13 13.08 21.99 -13.06
C ASN A 13 11.65 22.55 -12.98
N ILE A 14 11.35 23.41 -12.01
CA ILE A 14 10.03 24.01 -11.82
C ILE A 14 9.78 25.08 -12.87
N THR A 15 10.80 25.85 -13.24
CA THR A 15 10.69 26.89 -14.30
C THR A 15 10.26 26.30 -15.63
N LYS A 16 10.83 25.13 -16.01
CA LYS A 16 10.45 24.44 -17.25
C LYS A 16 9.03 23.86 -17.19
N LYS A 17 8.64 23.28 -16.05
CA LYS A 17 7.25 22.82 -15.81
C LYS A 17 6.27 23.99 -15.83
N LYS A 18 6.62 25.14 -15.25
CA LYS A 18 5.83 26.38 -15.27
C LYS A 18 5.61 26.89 -16.70
N GLN A 19 6.65 26.88 -17.55
CA GLN A 19 6.52 27.26 -18.96
C GLN A 19 5.59 26.35 -19.75
N ILE A 20 5.73 25.02 -19.58
CA ILE A 20 4.86 24.04 -20.24
C ILE A 20 3.41 24.21 -19.80
N PHE A 21 3.17 24.37 -18.50
CA PHE A 21 1.83 24.55 -17.95
C PHE A 21 1.20 25.87 -18.44
N ASN A 22 1.94 26.97 -18.44
CA ASN A 22 1.46 28.26 -18.96
C ASN A 22 1.10 28.19 -20.45
N SER A 23 1.89 27.45 -21.24
CA SER A 23 1.60 27.22 -22.66
C SER A 23 0.32 26.37 -22.83
N ALA A 24 0.18 25.29 -22.06
CA ALA A 24 -1.03 24.46 -22.06
C ALA A 24 -2.26 25.24 -21.60
N SER A 25 -2.14 26.05 -20.54
CA SER A 25 -3.22 26.89 -20.02
C SER A 25 -3.65 27.94 -21.05
N LYS A 26 -2.69 28.53 -21.79
CA LYS A 26 -2.99 29.48 -22.85
C LYS A 26 -3.74 28.83 -24.02
N LEU A 27 -3.34 27.62 -24.41
CA LEU A 27 -4.05 26.84 -25.42
C LEU A 27 -5.47 26.50 -25.00
N LEU A 28 -5.67 26.03 -23.76
CA LEU A 28 -6.99 25.74 -23.23
C LEU A 28 -7.88 26.99 -23.13
N ASN A 29 -7.31 28.13 -22.75
CA ASN A 29 -8.05 29.39 -22.72
C ASN A 29 -8.45 29.86 -24.14
N ASN A 30 -7.56 29.75 -25.09
CA ASN A 30 -7.88 30.10 -26.48
C ASN A 30 -8.98 29.20 -27.04
N PHE A 31 -8.90 27.90 -26.76
CA PHE A 31 -9.92 26.92 -27.15
C PHE A 31 -11.28 27.20 -26.47
N TYR A 32 -11.26 27.56 -25.17
CA TYR A 32 -12.48 27.97 -24.45
C TYR A 32 -13.13 29.21 -25.04
N GLU A 33 -12.37 30.26 -25.33
CA GLU A 33 -12.90 31.51 -25.95
C GLU A 33 -13.43 31.27 -27.38
N GLU A 34 -12.81 30.36 -28.13
CA GLU A 34 -13.27 29.94 -29.44
C GLU A 34 -14.60 29.19 -29.38
N ILE A 35 -14.76 28.28 -28.43
CA ILE A 35 -16.02 27.59 -28.17
C ILE A 35 -17.10 28.57 -27.70
N LYS A 36 -16.76 29.47 -26.78
CA LYS A 36 -17.68 30.47 -26.25
C LYS A 36 -18.20 31.39 -27.37
N GLY A 37 -17.31 31.87 -28.25
CA GLY A 37 -17.70 32.65 -29.40
C GLY A 37 -18.66 31.92 -30.35
N SER A 38 -18.45 30.62 -30.55
CA SER A 38 -19.32 29.75 -31.35
C SER A 38 -20.71 29.53 -30.74
N ILE A 39 -20.82 29.56 -29.42
CA ILE A 39 -22.09 29.42 -28.69
C ILE A 39 -22.89 30.72 -28.71
N ASP A 40 -22.21 31.87 -28.58
CA ASP A 40 -22.87 33.21 -28.56
C ASP A 40 -23.42 33.60 -29.96
N GLU A 41 -22.95 32.97 -31.04
CA GLU A 41 -23.46 33.22 -32.42
C GLU A 41 -24.74 32.46 -32.78
N GLY A 42 -25.45 31.88 -31.80
CA GLY A 42 -26.83 31.43 -31.99
C GLY A 42 -27.00 30.07 -32.67
N SER A 43 -25.96 29.24 -32.74
CA SER A 43 -26.12 27.83 -33.11
C SER A 43 -26.70 27.04 -31.95
N GLU A 44 -27.90 26.49 -32.12
CA GLU A 44 -28.55 25.56 -31.14
C GLU A 44 -27.84 24.22 -30.97
N GLY A 45 -26.55 24.17 -31.23
CA GLY A 45 -25.74 22.98 -31.03
C GLY A 45 -25.15 22.94 -29.63
N SER A 46 -25.75 22.16 -28.73
CA SER A 46 -25.11 21.86 -27.44
C SER A 46 -23.81 21.07 -27.68
N MET A 47 -22.67 21.70 -27.45
CA MET A 47 -21.38 21.03 -27.48
C MET A 47 -21.19 20.27 -26.16
N SER A 48 -21.13 18.96 -26.21
CA SER A 48 -20.77 18.13 -25.05
C SER A 48 -19.34 17.61 -25.22
N ILE A 49 -18.51 17.86 -24.23
CA ILE A 49 -17.17 17.26 -24.17
C ILE A 49 -17.32 15.90 -23.49
N GLN A 50 -17.11 14.83 -24.23
CA GLN A 50 -17.10 13.47 -23.68
C GLN A 50 -15.66 13.07 -23.38
N TYR A 51 -15.44 12.62 -22.15
CA TYR A 51 -14.14 12.10 -21.70
C TYR A 51 -14.18 10.56 -21.79
N ASP A 52 -13.94 10.04 -22.99
CA ASP A 52 -13.88 8.59 -23.18
C ASP A 52 -12.57 8.03 -22.61
N ASN A 53 -12.66 6.85 -21.97
CA ASN A 53 -11.53 6.08 -21.46
C ASN A 53 -10.76 6.66 -20.24
N LEU A 54 -11.32 7.60 -19.49
CA LEU A 54 -10.77 7.99 -18.19
C LEU A 54 -11.28 7.07 -17.08
N SER A 55 -10.38 6.64 -16.19
CA SER A 55 -10.80 6.02 -14.94
C SER A 55 -11.50 7.04 -14.04
N SER A 56 -12.32 6.55 -13.08
CA SER A 56 -13.01 7.42 -12.12
C SER A 56 -12.05 8.35 -11.37
N GLY A 57 -10.86 7.85 -10.97
CA GLY A 57 -9.83 8.66 -10.34
C GLY A 57 -9.23 9.71 -11.26
N GLN A 58 -8.97 9.38 -12.55
CA GLN A 58 -8.48 10.35 -13.54
C GLN A 58 -9.50 11.46 -13.78
N LEU A 59 -10.78 11.10 -13.91
CA LEU A 59 -11.85 12.06 -14.09
C LEU A 59 -12.01 12.96 -12.86
N SER A 60 -12.02 12.38 -11.65
CA SER A 60 -12.07 13.13 -10.39
C SER A 60 -10.91 14.13 -10.29
N ARG A 61 -9.68 13.69 -10.58
CA ARG A 61 -8.47 14.54 -10.58
C ARG A 61 -8.58 15.67 -11.58
N LEU A 62 -9.04 15.40 -12.80
CA LEU A 62 -9.21 16.41 -13.84
C LEU A 62 -10.25 17.47 -13.43
N ILE A 63 -11.43 17.03 -12.96
CA ILE A 63 -12.51 17.93 -12.52
C ILE A 63 -12.03 18.78 -11.33
N PHE A 64 -11.42 18.16 -10.33
CA PHE A 64 -10.95 18.87 -9.14
C PHE A 64 -9.88 19.92 -9.50
N LEU A 65 -8.82 19.54 -10.24
CA LEU A 65 -7.74 20.45 -10.60
C LEU A 65 -8.23 21.59 -11.52
N SER A 66 -9.18 21.31 -12.41
CA SER A 66 -9.79 22.34 -13.26
C SER A 66 -10.57 23.35 -12.45
N LYS A 67 -11.41 22.90 -11.50
CA LYS A 67 -12.17 23.76 -10.58
C LYS A 67 -11.22 24.58 -9.68
N PHE A 68 -10.23 23.93 -9.11
CA PHE A 68 -9.23 24.58 -8.27
C PHE A 68 -8.47 25.68 -9.02
N TYR A 69 -7.97 25.35 -10.20
CA TYR A 69 -7.30 26.34 -11.06
C TYR A 69 -8.20 27.52 -11.42
N TRP A 70 -9.47 27.26 -11.74
CA TRP A 70 -10.44 28.31 -12.05
C TRP A 70 -10.67 29.22 -10.84
N CYS A 71 -10.79 28.68 -9.64
CA CYS A 71 -10.94 29.45 -8.40
C CYS A 71 -9.72 30.34 -8.13
N VAL A 72 -8.49 29.81 -8.26
CA VAL A 72 -7.27 30.55 -7.93
C VAL A 72 -6.85 31.54 -9.03
N SER A 73 -7.28 31.34 -10.29
CA SER A 73 -6.96 32.23 -11.41
C SER A 73 -7.74 33.55 -11.41
N GLY A 74 -8.61 33.77 -10.43
CA GLY A 74 -9.43 35.00 -10.32
C GLY A 74 -10.53 35.13 -11.37
N LYS A 75 -10.68 34.17 -12.28
CA LYS A 75 -11.72 34.20 -13.34
C LYS A 75 -13.14 34.01 -12.81
N SER A 76 -13.27 33.52 -11.58
CA SER A 76 -14.55 33.34 -10.88
C SER A 76 -15.25 34.66 -10.52
N ASN A 77 -14.53 35.75 -10.44
CA ASN A 77 -15.00 37.02 -9.88
C ASN A 77 -15.02 38.15 -10.94
N SER A 78 -15.49 37.87 -12.15
CA SER A 78 -15.57 38.85 -13.24
C SER A 78 -16.35 40.11 -12.95
N GLU A 79 -17.13 40.15 -11.86
CA GLU A 79 -17.93 41.33 -11.49
C GLU A 79 -17.54 42.01 -10.15
N LYS A 80 -16.67 41.40 -9.33
CA LYS A 80 -16.21 42.00 -8.08
C LYS A 80 -14.69 42.09 -8.07
N GLN A 81 -14.17 43.30 -8.20
CA GLN A 81 -12.73 43.57 -7.94
C GLN A 81 -12.45 43.19 -6.47
N THR A 82 -11.82 42.04 -6.26
CA THR A 82 -11.32 41.70 -4.92
C THR A 82 -10.26 42.73 -4.53
N PRO A 83 -10.29 43.28 -3.31
CA PRO A 83 -9.28 44.25 -2.88
C PRO A 83 -7.86 43.60 -3.03
N LYS A 84 -6.91 44.36 -3.56
CA LYS A 84 -5.55 43.89 -3.89
C LYS A 84 -4.78 43.22 -2.74
N ASN A 85 -5.26 43.26 -1.50
CA ASN A 85 -4.65 42.65 -0.31
C ASN A 85 -5.55 41.68 0.42
N SER A 86 -6.66 41.24 -0.17
CA SER A 86 -7.56 40.29 0.49
C SER A 86 -6.95 38.88 0.47
N ILE A 87 -7.15 38.15 1.58
CA ILE A 87 -6.86 36.72 1.65
C ILE A 87 -8.10 35.97 1.13
N GLN A 88 -7.91 35.11 0.15
CA GLN A 88 -8.96 34.21 -0.33
C GLN A 88 -8.86 32.90 0.43
N THR A 89 -9.95 32.47 1.07
CA THR A 89 -10.01 31.19 1.76
C THR A 89 -10.59 30.13 0.82
N LEU A 90 -9.84 29.06 0.63
CA LEU A 90 -10.23 27.90 -0.16
C LEU A 90 -10.56 26.76 0.80
N LEU A 91 -11.81 26.30 0.77
CA LEU A 91 -12.27 25.14 1.52
C LEU A 91 -12.27 23.94 0.58
N ILE A 92 -11.52 22.91 0.93
CA ILE A 92 -11.38 21.68 0.15
C ILE A 92 -11.77 20.53 1.05
N ASP A 93 -12.88 19.90 0.74
CA ASP A 93 -13.41 18.76 1.46
C ASP A 93 -13.10 17.49 0.66
N GLU A 94 -12.27 16.58 1.25
CA GLU A 94 -11.85 15.31 0.66
C GLU A 94 -11.43 15.41 -0.82
N GLY A 95 -10.64 16.43 -1.17
CA GLY A 95 -10.26 16.72 -2.56
C GLY A 95 -9.42 15.65 -3.23
N ASP A 96 -8.88 14.70 -2.45
CA ASP A 96 -8.10 13.53 -2.87
C ASP A 96 -8.93 12.25 -3.02
N LEU A 97 -10.26 12.34 -2.88
CA LEU A 97 -11.16 11.21 -3.01
C LEU A 97 -10.98 10.50 -4.38
N TYR A 98 -10.94 9.17 -4.37
CA TYR A 98 -10.66 8.30 -5.53
C TYR A 98 -9.23 8.40 -6.11
N TYR A 99 -8.33 9.12 -5.46
CA TYR A 99 -6.95 9.22 -5.96
C TYR A 99 -6.15 7.96 -5.65
N HIS A 100 -5.35 7.56 -6.63
CA HIS A 100 -4.31 6.56 -6.39
C HIS A 100 -3.32 7.08 -5.32
N PRO A 101 -2.78 6.22 -4.42
CA PRO A 101 -1.85 6.65 -3.36
C PRO A 101 -0.69 7.55 -3.85
N ASP A 102 -0.14 7.30 -5.04
CA ASP A 102 0.90 8.14 -5.62
C ASP A 102 0.41 9.55 -5.97
N TRP A 103 -0.86 9.70 -6.36
CA TRP A 103 -1.48 11.00 -6.62
C TRP A 103 -1.84 11.74 -5.32
N GLN A 104 -2.18 11.01 -4.25
CA GLN A 104 -2.37 11.60 -2.92
C GLN A 104 -1.05 12.17 -2.40
N ARG A 105 0.07 11.46 -2.62
CA ARG A 105 1.41 11.92 -2.29
C ARG A 105 1.81 13.21 -3.02
N GLU A 106 1.32 13.42 -4.24
CA GLU A 106 1.59 14.63 -5.04
C GLU A 106 0.57 15.75 -4.82
N PHE A 107 -0.51 15.49 -4.09
CA PHE A 107 -1.68 16.35 -4.04
C PHE A 107 -1.36 17.77 -3.57
N LEU A 108 -0.80 17.90 -2.37
CA LEU A 108 -0.48 19.22 -1.81
C LEU A 108 0.56 19.97 -2.66
N PHE A 109 1.57 19.25 -3.17
CA PHE A 109 2.57 19.83 -4.07
C PHE A 109 1.91 20.45 -5.32
N ILE A 110 0.95 19.76 -5.93
CA ILE A 110 0.26 20.26 -7.12
C ILE A 110 -0.60 21.49 -6.78
N LEU A 111 -1.31 21.49 -5.66
CA LEU A 111 -2.10 22.66 -5.24
C LEU A 111 -1.23 23.89 -5.04
N LEU A 112 -0.13 23.75 -4.30
CA LEU A 112 0.81 24.83 -4.05
C LEU A 112 1.46 25.32 -5.37
N PHE A 113 1.78 24.41 -6.28
CA PHE A 113 2.28 24.75 -7.60
C PHE A 113 1.27 25.56 -8.43
N LEU A 114 -0.01 25.19 -8.41
CA LEU A 114 -1.06 25.93 -9.12
C LEU A 114 -1.27 27.34 -8.54
N ILE A 115 -1.14 27.50 -7.23
CA ILE A 115 -1.18 28.81 -6.55
C ILE A 115 0.05 29.65 -6.95
N ASP A 116 1.25 29.07 -6.97
CA ASP A 116 2.49 29.78 -7.34
C ASP A 116 2.49 30.24 -8.81
N LEU A 117 1.66 29.64 -9.66
CA LEU A 117 1.46 30.09 -11.02
C LEU A 117 0.68 31.44 -11.10
N GLN A 118 -0.04 31.81 -10.05
CA GLN A 118 -0.75 33.07 -9.99
C GLN A 118 0.20 34.17 -9.53
N ASP A 119 0.28 35.25 -10.28
CA ASP A 119 1.20 36.38 -9.97
C ASP A 119 0.69 37.24 -8.80
N GLU A 120 -0.63 37.25 -8.57
CA GLU A 120 -1.26 38.02 -7.51
C GLU A 120 -2.26 37.15 -6.72
N GLY A 121 -2.27 37.29 -5.39
CA GLY A 121 -3.23 36.66 -4.51
C GLY A 121 -2.58 36.05 -3.26
N LYS A 122 -3.30 36.15 -2.15
CA LYS A 122 -2.99 35.46 -0.91
C LYS A 122 -4.07 34.43 -0.66
N PHE A 123 -3.69 33.18 -0.48
CA PHE A 123 -4.62 32.09 -0.27
C PHE A 123 -4.41 31.47 1.12
N GLN A 124 -5.51 31.17 1.77
CA GLN A 124 -5.58 30.29 2.93
C GLN A 124 -6.30 29.02 2.50
N ILE A 125 -5.66 27.86 2.64
CA ILE A 125 -6.27 26.58 2.33
C ILE A 125 -6.69 25.92 3.64
N ILE A 126 -7.95 25.50 3.71
CA ILE A 126 -8.48 24.60 4.73
C ILE A 126 -8.87 23.32 4.00
N LEU A 127 -8.18 22.23 4.33
CA LEU A 127 -8.33 20.95 3.66
C LEU A 127 -8.73 19.87 4.67
N THR A 128 -9.77 19.11 4.37
CA THR A 128 -10.09 17.87 5.08
C THR A 128 -9.59 16.67 4.27
N THR A 129 -9.04 15.68 4.93
CA THR A 129 -8.53 14.46 4.28
C THR A 129 -8.40 13.29 5.27
N ASN A 130 -8.52 12.08 4.76
CA ASN A 130 -8.21 10.83 5.43
C ASN A 130 -6.90 10.22 4.90
N SER A 131 -6.10 10.98 4.13
CA SER A 131 -4.87 10.48 3.52
C SER A 131 -3.63 10.74 4.39
N PRO A 132 -2.92 9.72 4.85
CA PRO A 132 -1.66 9.88 5.58
C PRO A 132 -0.57 10.52 4.71
N PHE A 133 -0.65 10.41 3.39
CA PHE A 133 0.27 11.05 2.47
C PHE A 133 0.19 12.58 2.53
N ILE A 134 -1.03 13.11 2.59
CA ILE A 134 -1.27 14.55 2.68
C ILE A 134 -0.85 15.07 4.07
N ILE A 135 -1.15 14.33 5.13
CA ILE A 135 -0.72 14.66 6.50
C ILE A 135 0.81 14.71 6.60
N SER A 136 1.51 13.78 5.92
CA SER A 136 2.98 13.78 5.88
C SER A 136 3.60 15.04 5.25
N ASP A 137 2.85 15.79 4.46
CA ASP A 137 3.31 17.03 3.82
C ASP A 137 2.99 18.28 4.64
N VAL A 138 2.31 18.17 5.81
CA VAL A 138 1.85 19.28 6.62
C VAL A 138 2.55 19.27 7.98
N LEU A 139 2.89 20.47 8.50
CA LEU A 139 3.48 20.60 9.86
C LEU A 139 2.40 20.31 10.90
N SER A 140 2.73 19.57 11.96
CA SER A 140 1.80 19.15 13.01
C SER A 140 1.00 20.32 13.63
N LYS A 141 1.63 21.48 13.80
CA LYS A 141 0.95 22.70 14.31
C LYS A 141 -0.15 23.25 13.40
N ASP A 142 -0.16 22.85 12.13
CA ASP A 142 -1.11 23.29 11.11
C ASP A 142 -2.18 22.20 10.84
N ILE A 143 -2.18 21.12 11.64
CA ILE A 143 -3.12 20.00 11.55
C ILE A 143 -4.08 20.05 12.74
N VAL A 144 -5.35 19.83 12.46
CA VAL A 144 -6.39 19.62 13.48
C VAL A 144 -6.97 18.23 13.28
N TYR A 145 -6.80 17.37 14.28
CA TYR A 145 -7.35 16.03 14.30
C TYR A 145 -8.77 16.03 14.85
N LEU A 146 -9.62 15.20 14.30
CA LEU A 146 -10.98 14.98 14.74
C LEU A 146 -11.24 13.48 14.95
N PRO A 147 -11.34 12.99 16.22
CA PRO A 147 -11.32 13.74 17.48
C PRO A 147 -9.96 14.37 17.81
N GLN A 148 -9.95 15.37 18.68
CA GLN A 148 -8.73 16.08 19.04
C GLN A 148 -7.76 15.15 19.79
N ILE A 149 -6.48 15.22 19.43
CA ILE A 149 -5.37 14.49 20.06
C ILE A 149 -4.58 15.45 20.94
N GLU A 150 -4.35 15.05 22.20
CA GLU A 150 -3.61 15.90 23.15
C GLU A 150 -2.10 15.95 22.88
N ASN A 151 -1.52 14.81 22.44
CA ASN A 151 -0.09 14.69 22.15
C ASN A 151 0.10 14.35 20.67
N GLN A 152 0.41 15.35 19.87
CA GLN A 152 0.67 15.19 18.45
C GLN A 152 2.14 14.88 18.18
N SER A 153 2.42 13.82 17.45
CA SER A 153 3.74 13.52 16.95
C SER A 153 4.11 14.43 15.75
N PRO A 154 5.40 14.64 15.44
CA PRO A 154 5.80 15.35 14.23
C PRO A 154 5.29 14.64 12.97
N SER A 155 4.45 15.31 12.18
CA SER A 155 3.83 14.74 10.98
C SER A 155 4.66 14.96 9.71
N PHE A 156 5.38 16.09 9.63
CA PHE A 156 6.08 16.49 8.42
C PHE A 156 7.22 15.54 8.05
N GLY A 157 7.11 14.89 6.88
CA GLY A 157 8.08 13.89 6.42
C GLY A 157 8.01 12.55 7.17
N GLN A 158 6.98 12.34 7.99
CA GLN A 158 6.81 11.11 8.76
C GLN A 158 6.39 9.94 7.87
N ASN A 159 6.80 8.74 8.25
CA ASN A 159 6.40 7.51 7.57
C ASN A 159 4.89 7.29 7.72
N ILE A 160 4.22 6.93 6.62
CA ILE A 160 2.77 6.73 6.60
C ILE A 160 2.27 5.63 7.55
N HIS A 161 3.08 4.58 7.81
CA HIS A 161 2.71 3.54 8.78
C HIS A 161 2.67 4.06 10.21
N VAL A 162 3.58 4.97 10.55
CA VAL A 162 3.59 5.63 11.87
C VAL A 162 2.38 6.55 11.97
N LEU A 163 2.09 7.35 10.94
CA LEU A 163 0.91 8.21 10.91
C LEU A 163 -0.38 7.41 11.04
N LEU A 164 -0.52 6.28 10.32
CA LEU A 164 -1.69 5.43 10.42
C LEU A 164 -1.91 4.88 11.84
N SER A 165 -0.85 4.50 12.54
CA SER A 165 -0.95 3.95 13.91
C SER A 165 -1.16 5.02 14.97
N GLU A 166 -0.48 6.16 14.87
CA GLU A 166 -0.49 7.20 15.90
C GLU A 166 -1.61 8.22 15.69
N GLU A 167 -1.80 8.69 14.46
CA GLU A 167 -2.66 9.83 14.15
C GLU A 167 -4.03 9.42 13.59
N PHE A 168 -4.11 8.26 12.93
CA PHE A 168 -5.36 7.71 12.41
C PHE A 168 -6.01 6.66 13.31
N PHE A 169 -5.48 6.46 14.52
CA PHE A 169 -6.01 5.53 15.53
C PHE A 169 -6.13 4.08 15.05
N MET A 170 -5.31 3.68 14.10
CA MET A 170 -5.31 2.32 13.60
C MET A 170 -4.45 1.42 14.49
N ASN A 171 -5.07 0.50 15.21
CA ASN A 171 -4.35 -0.49 16.01
C ASN A 171 -3.49 -1.42 15.15
N TYR A 172 -3.92 -1.66 13.91
CA TYR A 172 -3.27 -2.56 12.97
C TYR A 172 -3.30 -1.97 11.55
N THR A 173 -2.18 -2.16 10.81
CA THR A 173 -2.08 -1.81 9.39
C THR A 173 -2.31 -3.01 8.47
N ILE A 174 -2.78 -4.12 9.02
CA ILE A 174 -3.15 -5.36 8.33
C ILE A 174 -4.68 -5.39 8.22
N GLY A 175 -5.19 -5.86 7.08
CA GLY A 175 -6.63 -6.00 6.87
C GLY A 175 -7.25 -6.96 7.91
N GLU A 176 -8.41 -6.60 8.43
CA GLU A 176 -9.09 -7.29 9.54
C GLU A 176 -9.31 -8.79 9.27
N PHE A 177 -9.67 -9.16 8.05
CA PHE A 177 -9.81 -10.58 7.69
C PHE A 177 -8.50 -11.35 7.82
N SER A 178 -7.40 -10.78 7.33
CA SER A 178 -6.07 -11.38 7.45
C SER A 178 -5.61 -11.45 8.90
N LEU A 179 -5.86 -10.38 9.67
CA LEU A 179 -5.53 -10.33 11.08
C LEU A 179 -6.22 -11.45 11.87
N LYS A 180 -7.54 -11.60 11.71
CA LYS A 180 -8.31 -12.67 12.37
C LYS A 180 -7.84 -14.06 12.00
N ASN A 181 -7.46 -14.29 10.75
CA ASN A 181 -6.87 -15.57 10.35
C ASN A 181 -5.51 -15.81 11.00
N ILE A 182 -4.67 -14.78 11.09
CA ILE A 182 -3.37 -14.88 11.77
C ILE A 182 -3.58 -15.16 13.25
N GLU A 183 -4.47 -14.44 13.93
CA GLU A 183 -4.83 -14.66 15.33
C GLU A 183 -5.36 -16.07 15.57
N PHE A 184 -6.27 -16.54 14.72
CA PHE A 184 -6.77 -17.91 14.78
C PHE A 184 -5.66 -18.96 14.72
N ILE A 185 -4.70 -18.78 13.80
CA ILE A 185 -3.56 -19.72 13.70
C ILE A 185 -2.67 -19.61 14.95
N ILE A 186 -2.38 -18.39 15.43
CA ILE A 186 -1.60 -18.17 16.65
C ILE A 186 -2.24 -18.88 17.81
N ASP A 187 -3.52 -18.66 18.08
CA ASP A 187 -4.24 -19.22 19.22
C ASP A 187 -4.21 -20.74 19.21
N ASN A 188 -4.50 -21.35 18.05
CA ASN A 188 -4.51 -22.80 17.93
C ASN A 188 -3.11 -23.42 18.06
N LEU A 189 -2.08 -22.81 17.47
CA LEU A 189 -0.70 -23.28 17.65
C LEU A 189 -0.19 -23.05 19.07
N TYR A 190 -0.59 -21.93 19.70
CA TYR A 190 -0.25 -21.64 21.10
C TYR A 190 -0.89 -22.62 22.06
N GLU A 191 -2.18 -22.96 21.88
CA GLU A 191 -2.85 -24.01 22.65
C GLU A 191 -2.12 -25.36 22.54
N LEU A 192 -1.66 -25.74 21.34
CA LEU A 192 -0.87 -26.96 21.14
C LEU A 192 0.49 -26.91 21.85
N LEU A 193 1.14 -25.73 21.91
CA LEU A 193 2.46 -25.58 22.55
C LEU A 193 2.38 -25.45 24.06
N LYS A 194 1.33 -24.80 24.59
CA LYS A 194 1.14 -24.57 26.05
C LYS A 194 0.99 -25.85 26.79
N GLU A 195 0.32 -26.78 26.19
CA GLU A 195 0.17 -28.09 26.77
C GLU A 195 1.34 -28.98 26.31
N SER A 196 2.47 -28.90 27.00
CA SER A 196 3.55 -29.88 26.94
C SER A 196 3.04 -31.32 27.18
N SER A 197 1.76 -31.45 27.43
CA SER A 197 0.95 -32.63 27.66
C SER A 197 0.17 -33.14 26.45
N ILE A 198 0.58 -32.83 25.19
CA ILE A 198 0.11 -33.64 24.05
C ILE A 198 0.37 -35.14 24.34
N LYS A 199 1.41 -35.42 25.09
CA LYS A 199 1.70 -36.77 25.63
C LYS A 199 0.65 -37.27 26.63
N GLU A 200 0.02 -36.36 27.37
CA GLU A 200 -0.90 -36.72 28.45
C GLU A 200 -2.37 -36.64 28.01
N ASN A 201 -2.68 -35.87 26.95
CA ASN A 201 -4.05 -35.64 26.56
C ASN A 201 -4.26 -35.60 25.02
N PRO A 202 -4.29 -36.76 24.34
CA PRO A 202 -4.47 -36.82 22.87
C PRO A 202 -5.80 -36.22 22.36
N HIS A 203 -6.75 -36.02 23.32
CA HIS A 203 -8.06 -35.43 23.00
C HIS A 203 -7.94 -33.94 22.55
N ILE A 204 -6.98 -33.21 23.08
CA ILE A 204 -6.79 -31.78 22.78
C ILE A 204 -6.31 -31.60 21.34
N LEU A 205 -5.30 -32.38 20.94
CA LEU A 205 -4.83 -32.36 19.55
C LEU A 205 -5.98 -32.61 18.57
N SER A 206 -6.79 -33.67 18.83
CA SER A 206 -7.92 -34.00 17.97
C SER A 206 -8.98 -32.89 17.92
N THR A 207 -9.20 -32.17 19.01
CA THR A 207 -10.12 -31.04 19.09
C THR A 207 -9.62 -29.85 18.29
N ILE A 208 -8.34 -29.48 18.44
CA ILE A 208 -7.74 -28.36 17.73
C ILE A 208 -7.67 -28.67 16.22
N ILE A 209 -7.28 -29.87 15.83
CA ILE A 209 -7.25 -30.29 14.42
C ILE A 209 -8.65 -30.23 13.81
N ARG A 210 -9.69 -30.66 14.53
CA ARG A 210 -11.08 -30.54 14.06
C ARG A 210 -11.50 -29.08 13.90
N LYS A 211 -11.14 -28.20 14.84
CA LYS A 211 -11.39 -26.76 14.78
C LYS A 211 -10.74 -26.13 13.55
N ILE A 212 -9.48 -26.48 13.26
CA ILE A 212 -8.75 -26.01 12.08
C ILE A 212 -9.40 -26.53 10.79
N LYS A 213 -9.77 -27.82 10.73
CA LYS A 213 -10.47 -28.39 9.58
C LYS A 213 -11.79 -27.69 9.30
N SER A 214 -12.57 -27.42 10.35
CA SER A 214 -13.85 -26.72 10.23
C SER A 214 -13.67 -25.31 9.70
N GLU A 215 -12.71 -24.54 10.24
CA GLU A 215 -12.46 -23.14 9.83
C GLU A 215 -12.03 -23.03 8.37
N TYR A 216 -11.14 -23.91 7.93
CA TYR A 216 -10.60 -23.89 6.56
C TYR A 216 -11.31 -24.84 5.58
N CYS A 217 -12.46 -25.39 5.97
CA CYS A 217 -13.23 -26.34 5.16
C CYS A 217 -12.39 -27.50 4.60
N LEU A 218 -11.47 -28.02 5.42
CA LEU A 218 -10.62 -29.13 5.05
C LEU A 218 -11.40 -30.46 5.16
N PRO A 219 -11.09 -31.47 4.31
CA PRO A 219 -11.67 -32.80 4.41
C PRO A 219 -11.50 -33.42 5.80
N GLU A 220 -12.54 -34.10 6.28
CA GLU A 220 -12.53 -34.75 7.62
C GLU A 220 -11.52 -35.89 7.73
N ASP A 221 -11.22 -36.55 6.61
CA ASP A 221 -10.24 -37.64 6.50
C ASP A 221 -8.78 -37.18 6.46
N ASN A 222 -8.53 -35.85 6.35
CA ASN A 222 -7.16 -35.34 6.39
C ASN A 222 -6.45 -35.77 7.68
N THR A 223 -5.23 -36.23 7.52
CA THR A 223 -4.33 -36.54 8.64
C THR A 223 -3.84 -35.26 9.32
N VAL A 224 -3.33 -35.36 10.53
CA VAL A 224 -2.69 -34.24 11.25
C VAL A 224 -1.54 -33.64 10.44
N GLY A 225 -0.75 -34.50 9.76
CA GLY A 225 0.35 -34.07 8.92
C GLY A 225 -0.12 -33.22 7.71
N GLU A 226 -1.23 -33.61 7.10
CA GLU A 226 -1.83 -32.85 5.99
C GLU A 226 -2.36 -31.49 6.44
N VAL A 227 -2.98 -31.43 7.64
CA VAL A 227 -3.42 -30.17 8.24
C VAL A 227 -2.23 -29.25 8.51
N PHE A 228 -1.14 -29.77 9.09
CA PHE A 228 0.10 -29.00 9.28
C PHE A 228 0.74 -28.60 7.95
N GLY A 229 0.66 -29.46 6.94
CA GLY A 229 1.09 -29.14 5.57
C GLY A 229 0.30 -27.98 4.96
N TYR A 230 -1.01 -27.97 5.16
CA TYR A 230 -1.89 -26.87 4.75
C TYR A 230 -1.53 -25.57 5.48
N LEU A 231 -1.42 -25.60 6.81
CA LEU A 231 -1.03 -24.43 7.61
C LEU A 231 0.33 -23.88 7.16
N ASN A 232 1.29 -24.74 6.88
CA ASN A 232 2.60 -24.33 6.39
C ASN A 232 2.51 -23.56 5.05
N LYS A 233 1.68 -24.04 4.13
CA LYS A 233 1.43 -23.34 2.86
C LYS A 233 0.76 -21.99 3.08
N LEU A 234 -0.24 -21.92 3.96
CA LEU A 234 -0.98 -20.70 4.28
C LEU A 234 -0.05 -19.67 4.96
N ILE A 235 0.71 -20.08 5.98
CA ILE A 235 1.65 -19.21 6.69
C ILE A 235 2.72 -18.63 5.75
N ASN A 236 3.20 -19.40 4.77
CA ASN A 236 4.17 -18.92 3.80
C ASN A 236 3.61 -17.83 2.87
N GLN A 237 2.30 -17.67 2.78
CA GLN A 237 1.65 -16.59 2.01
C GLN A 237 1.47 -15.30 2.84
N ILE A 238 1.71 -15.31 4.15
CA ILE A 238 1.63 -14.12 4.98
C ILE A 238 2.73 -13.15 4.55
N GLY A 239 2.34 -11.94 4.15
CA GLY A 239 3.27 -10.90 3.67
C GLY A 239 4.18 -10.37 4.79
N GLU A 240 3.62 -10.16 5.99
CA GLU A 240 4.36 -9.63 7.14
C GLU A 240 5.36 -10.66 7.69
N LYS A 241 6.65 -10.34 7.55
CA LYS A 241 7.74 -11.28 7.87
C LYS A 241 7.80 -11.69 9.33
N ILE A 242 7.44 -10.78 10.25
CA ILE A 242 7.50 -11.05 11.69
C ILE A 242 6.50 -12.14 12.03
N TYR A 243 5.23 -11.97 11.66
CA TYR A 243 4.19 -12.97 11.88
C TYR A 243 4.51 -14.29 11.19
N ARG A 244 4.93 -14.23 9.92
CA ARG A 244 5.28 -15.44 9.16
C ARG A 244 6.36 -16.26 9.85
N ASN A 245 7.47 -15.63 10.25
CA ASN A 245 8.59 -16.34 10.88
C ASN A 245 8.21 -16.90 12.25
N GLN A 246 7.45 -16.14 13.06
CA GLN A 246 6.98 -16.63 14.35
C GLN A 246 6.06 -17.84 14.19
N LEU A 247 5.09 -17.76 13.28
CA LEU A 247 4.15 -18.86 13.03
C LEU A 247 4.83 -20.11 12.47
N LEU A 248 5.81 -19.97 11.56
CA LEU A 248 6.58 -21.10 11.09
C LEU A 248 7.35 -21.78 12.22
N ASN A 249 7.98 -21.00 13.08
CA ASN A 249 8.68 -21.53 14.25
C ASN A 249 7.72 -22.26 15.22
N MET A 250 6.55 -21.69 15.48
CA MET A 250 5.52 -22.34 16.30
C MET A 250 5.04 -23.65 15.66
N LEU A 251 4.77 -23.63 14.35
CA LEU A 251 4.32 -24.81 13.61
C LEU A 251 5.36 -25.94 13.63
N GLU A 252 6.65 -25.62 13.45
CA GLU A 252 7.71 -26.62 13.53
C GLU A 252 7.79 -27.25 14.93
N LYS A 253 7.71 -26.44 15.98
CA LYS A 253 7.63 -26.96 17.36
C LYS A 253 6.42 -27.86 17.59
N CYS A 254 5.26 -27.49 17.04
CA CYS A 254 4.06 -28.34 17.12
C CYS A 254 4.26 -29.67 16.38
N LYS A 255 4.92 -29.66 15.22
CA LYS A 255 5.25 -30.90 14.48
C LYS A 255 6.20 -31.80 15.27
N GLU A 256 7.24 -31.23 15.87
CA GLU A 256 8.20 -31.99 16.72
C GLU A 256 7.48 -32.62 17.90
N LEU A 257 6.63 -31.87 18.61
CA LEU A 257 5.84 -32.41 19.72
C LEU A 257 4.89 -33.53 19.27
N TYR A 258 4.26 -33.37 18.11
CA TYR A 258 3.40 -34.39 17.53
C TYR A 258 4.19 -35.67 17.18
N LEU A 259 5.36 -35.56 16.54
CA LEU A 259 6.21 -36.69 16.19
C LEU A 259 6.72 -37.44 17.43
N VAL A 260 7.04 -36.72 18.50
CA VAL A 260 7.48 -37.32 19.76
C VAL A 260 6.34 -38.01 20.50
N SER A 261 5.09 -37.50 20.37
CA SER A 261 3.91 -38.05 21.04
C SER A 261 3.37 -39.34 20.42
N THR A 262 3.54 -39.45 19.10
CA THR A 262 3.14 -40.68 18.38
C THR A 262 4.29 -41.67 18.46
N ASN A 263 4.27 -42.66 19.22
CA ASN A 263 5.28 -43.71 19.47
C ASN A 263 5.85 -44.37 18.19
N GLU A 264 6.06 -43.58 17.14
CA GLU A 264 6.49 -43.96 15.80
C GLU A 264 8.01 -43.79 15.59
N LYS A 265 8.80 -44.44 16.46
CA LYS A 265 10.19 -44.73 16.08
C LYS A 265 10.28 -45.30 14.65
N GLU A 266 9.28 -46.08 14.24
CA GLU A 266 9.21 -46.66 12.89
C GLU A 266 8.94 -45.63 11.79
N ASN A 267 8.06 -44.64 12.00
CA ASN A 267 7.79 -43.60 11.02
C ASN A 267 8.94 -42.59 10.92
N ILE A 268 9.56 -42.25 12.04
CA ILE A 268 10.77 -41.41 12.03
C ILE A 268 11.90 -42.13 11.26
N ASN A 269 12.08 -43.42 11.49
CA ASN A 269 13.08 -44.21 10.76
C ASN A 269 12.75 -44.32 9.26
N ARG A 270 11.44 -44.44 8.92
CA ARG A 270 11.00 -44.43 7.52
C ARG A 270 11.25 -43.07 6.84
N MET A 271 10.87 -41.96 7.49
CA MET A 271 11.12 -40.60 6.97
C MET A 271 12.61 -40.28 6.90
N ILE A 272 13.40 -40.77 7.86
CA ILE A 272 14.88 -40.66 7.80
C ILE A 272 15.41 -41.44 6.61
N LEU A 273 14.86 -42.61 6.34
CA LEU A 273 15.26 -43.44 5.20
C LEU A 273 14.89 -42.73 3.88
N GLU A 274 13.66 -42.27 3.72
CA GLU A 274 13.20 -41.56 2.55
C GLU A 274 13.98 -40.25 2.31
N ASN A 275 14.33 -39.53 3.35
CA ASN A 275 15.13 -38.31 3.24
C ASN A 275 16.60 -38.63 2.93
N LYS A 276 17.12 -39.74 3.44
CA LYS A 276 18.46 -40.21 3.02
C LYS A 276 18.50 -40.64 1.55
N GLU A 277 17.47 -41.33 1.07
CA GLU A 277 17.34 -41.69 -0.34
C GLU A 277 17.27 -40.46 -1.25
N LYS A 278 16.50 -39.45 -0.88
CA LYS A 278 16.45 -38.16 -1.59
C LYS A 278 17.77 -37.40 -1.55
N LEU A 279 18.48 -37.45 -0.42
CA LEU A 279 19.81 -36.84 -0.30
C LEU A 279 20.82 -37.51 -1.22
N ILE A 280 20.81 -38.83 -1.28
CA ILE A 280 21.66 -39.63 -2.17
C ILE A 280 21.32 -39.30 -3.65
N GLU A 281 20.05 -39.15 -3.99
CA GLU A 281 19.63 -38.77 -5.34
C GLU A 281 20.10 -37.36 -5.73
N LEU A 282 20.03 -36.40 -4.82
CA LEU A 282 20.54 -35.04 -5.02
C LEU A 282 22.05 -34.98 -5.10
N GLU A 283 22.77 -35.75 -4.25
CA GLU A 283 24.23 -35.86 -4.33
C GLU A 283 24.67 -36.52 -5.62
N THR A 284 23.91 -37.49 -6.13
CA THR A 284 24.19 -38.13 -7.42
C THR A 284 24.00 -37.10 -8.56
N LYS A 285 22.91 -36.35 -8.56
CA LYS A 285 22.69 -35.27 -9.53
C LYS A 285 23.73 -34.17 -9.46
N LEU A 286 24.21 -33.83 -8.27
CA LEU A 286 25.29 -32.86 -8.09
C LEU A 286 26.59 -33.36 -8.68
N ARG A 287 26.96 -34.65 -8.44
CA ARG A 287 28.13 -35.25 -9.02
C ARG A 287 28.06 -35.36 -10.55
N ASP A 288 26.88 -35.61 -11.09
CA ASP A 288 26.68 -35.66 -12.54
C ASP A 288 26.86 -34.26 -13.14
N LEU A 289 26.33 -33.21 -12.49
CA LEU A 289 26.55 -31.82 -12.89
C LEU A 289 28.01 -31.36 -12.76
N GLU A 290 28.74 -31.84 -11.73
CA GLU A 290 30.16 -31.58 -11.56
C GLU A 290 31.02 -32.33 -12.61
N ARG A 291 30.62 -33.53 -13.03
CA ARG A 291 31.26 -34.26 -14.14
C ARG A 291 31.01 -33.56 -15.48
N ASP A 292 29.81 -33.17 -15.76
CA ASP A 292 29.46 -32.43 -16.99
C ASP A 292 30.16 -31.06 -17.04
N GLY A 293 30.39 -30.41 -15.86
CA GLY A 293 31.15 -29.16 -15.74
C GLY A 293 32.67 -29.35 -16.00
N HIS A 294 33.21 -30.51 -15.71
CA HIS A 294 34.64 -30.80 -15.97
C HIS A 294 34.96 -31.17 -17.43
N ASP A 295 33.98 -31.67 -18.19
CA ASP A 295 34.15 -31.92 -19.62
C ASP A 295 34.15 -30.64 -20.48
N TYR A 296 33.68 -29.53 -19.98
CA TYR A 296 33.79 -28.22 -20.67
C TYR A 296 35.14 -27.53 -20.47
N ASP A 297 35.87 -27.80 -19.39
CA ASP A 297 37.19 -27.17 -19.11
C ASP A 297 38.39 -27.90 -19.78
N THR A 298 38.18 -29.10 -20.32
CA THR A 298 39.23 -29.83 -21.03
C THR A 298 39.30 -29.59 -22.53
N ASN A 299 38.30 -28.91 -23.13
CA ASN A 299 38.29 -28.62 -24.57
C ASN A 299 38.83 -27.23 -24.97
N GLU A 300 39.24 -26.38 -24.02
CA GLU A 300 39.90 -25.09 -24.31
C GLU A 300 41.42 -25.10 -24.35
N LYS A 301 42.08 -26.28 -24.26
CA LYS A 301 43.54 -26.40 -24.30
C LYS A 301 44.08 -27.11 -25.54
N ILE A 302 43.36 -27.15 -26.64
CA ILE A 302 43.87 -27.59 -27.94
C ILE A 302 43.66 -26.53 -29.00
N PHE A 303 44.19 -25.31 -28.80
CA PHE A 303 44.52 -24.36 -29.87
C PHE A 303 45.55 -23.36 -29.31
N GLU A 304 46.81 -23.78 -29.22
CA GLU A 304 48.01 -22.99 -29.46
C GLU A 304 48.92 -23.71 -30.40
#